data_cbcf0b6ac644408f3b702e0f6b4dfc60
#
_entry.id   cbcf0b6ac644408f3b702e0f6b4dfc60
#
_cell.length_a   1.000
_cell.length_b   1.000
_cell.length_c   1.000
_cell.angle_alpha   90.00
_cell.angle_beta   90.00
_cell.angle_gamma   90.00
#
_symmetry.space_group_name_H-M   'P 1'
#
loop_
_entity.id
_entity.type
_entity.pdbx_description
1 polymer ?
#
loop_
_entity_poly.entity_id
_entity_poly.type
_entity_poly.pdbx_seq_one_letter_code
_entity_poly.pdbx_strand_id
1 'polypeptide(L)'
;MSWETVIGLEVHAQLSTNTKLFSSASTKFGSEPNTQVDLVDLGLPGVLPVVNKDAFKKAIRFGLAIDADINQESSFDRKNYFYPDLPKGYQITQMTKHIV
;
A
#
# COMPACT_ATOMS: atom_id res chain seq x y z
N MET A 1 -2.77 -19.38 37.52
CA MET A 1 -3.08 -18.49 36.40
C MET A 1 -2.08 -17.34 36.41
N SER A 2 -1.34 -17.14 35.33
CA SER A 2 -0.38 -16.03 35.19
C SER A 2 -0.82 -15.13 34.04
N TRP A 3 -0.49 -13.84 34.14
CA TRP A 3 -0.71 -12.88 33.09
C TRP A 3 0.55 -12.73 32.26
N GLU A 4 0.41 -12.75 30.95
CA GLU A 4 1.49 -12.45 30.00
C GLU A 4 1.21 -11.12 29.31
N THR A 5 2.20 -10.24 29.31
CA THR A 5 2.10 -8.97 28.57
C THR A 5 2.52 -9.20 27.13
N VAL A 6 1.62 -8.89 26.19
CA VAL A 6 1.89 -8.92 24.75
C VAL A 6 1.77 -7.51 24.19
N ILE A 7 2.82 -7.02 23.54
CA ILE A 7 2.86 -5.70 22.95
C ILE A 7 3.11 -5.85 21.45
N GLY A 8 2.20 -5.32 20.64
CA GLY A 8 2.35 -5.21 19.19
C GLY A 8 2.57 -3.76 18.78
N LEU A 9 3.40 -3.56 17.77
CA LEU A 9 3.61 -2.25 17.14
C LEU A 9 3.18 -2.31 15.68
N GLU A 10 2.49 -1.27 15.24
CA GLU A 10 2.12 -1.08 13.84
C GLU A 10 2.63 0.28 13.40
N VAL A 11 3.37 0.30 12.28
CA VAL A 11 3.98 1.53 11.76
C VAL A 11 3.51 1.76 10.34
N HIS A 12 3.02 2.96 10.07
CA HIS A 12 2.63 3.40 8.74
C HIS A 12 3.65 4.40 8.20
N ALA A 13 4.18 4.13 7.01
CA ALA A 13 5.13 5.02 6.35
C ALA A 13 4.62 5.41 4.96
N GLN A 14 4.70 6.69 4.64
CA GLN A 14 4.47 7.19 3.29
C GLN A 14 5.80 7.29 2.56
N LEU A 15 5.97 6.48 1.52
CA LEU A 15 7.19 6.47 0.72
C LEU A 15 7.24 7.69 -0.21
N SER A 16 8.44 8.27 -0.35
CA SER A 16 8.68 9.42 -1.23
C SER A 16 8.76 8.98 -2.70
N THR A 17 7.63 8.81 -3.34
CA THR A 17 7.50 8.49 -4.77
C THR A 17 6.77 9.62 -5.49
N ASN A 18 6.94 9.71 -6.81
CA ASN A 18 6.27 10.74 -7.63
C ASN A 18 4.79 10.42 -7.89
N THR A 19 4.44 9.13 -7.85
CA THR A 19 3.08 8.65 -8.04
C THR A 19 2.67 7.74 -6.88
N LYS A 20 1.37 7.53 -6.73
CA LYS A 20 0.81 6.63 -5.71
C LYS A 20 1.26 5.19 -5.91
N LEU A 21 1.03 4.33 -4.93
CA LEU A 21 1.47 2.94 -4.95
C LEU A 21 0.85 2.11 -6.08
N PHE A 22 -0.43 2.29 -6.35
CA PHE A 22 -1.20 1.53 -7.35
C PHE A 22 -1.88 2.40 -8.41
N SER A 23 -1.49 3.65 -8.52
CA SER A 23 -2.12 4.65 -9.40
C SER A 23 -1.06 5.56 -9.98
N SER A 24 -1.26 6.03 -11.19
CA SER A 24 -0.38 6.99 -11.85
C SER A 24 -0.56 8.42 -11.33
N ALA A 25 -1.54 8.64 -10.47
CA ALA A 25 -1.80 9.96 -9.91
C ALA A 25 -0.62 10.48 -9.06
N SER A 26 -0.40 11.78 -9.14
CA SER A 26 0.68 12.48 -8.43
C SER A 26 0.52 12.41 -6.92
N THR A 27 1.66 12.41 -6.22
CA THR A 27 1.73 12.49 -4.75
C THR A 27 2.10 13.89 -4.25
N LYS A 28 2.11 14.91 -5.12
CA LYS A 28 2.47 16.28 -4.72
C LYS A 28 1.57 16.79 -3.61
N PHE A 29 2.20 17.35 -2.57
CA PHE A 29 1.49 18.01 -1.49
C PHE A 29 0.88 19.34 -1.94
N GLY A 30 -0.29 19.69 -1.39
CA GLY A 30 -0.94 21.00 -1.62
C GLY A 30 -1.71 21.12 -2.94
N SER A 31 -2.00 20.01 -3.62
CA SER A 31 -2.92 20.03 -4.76
C SER A 31 -4.37 20.27 -4.33
N GLU A 32 -5.19 20.79 -5.24
CA GLU A 32 -6.62 20.96 -5.01
C GLU A 32 -7.30 19.62 -4.67
N PRO A 33 -8.34 19.62 -3.83
CA PRO A 33 -9.08 18.41 -3.48
C PRO A 33 -9.57 17.65 -4.70
N ASN A 34 -9.48 16.30 -4.66
CA ASN A 34 -9.98 15.38 -5.69
C ASN A 34 -9.36 15.54 -7.09
N THR A 35 -8.19 16.16 -7.21
CA THR A 35 -7.49 16.33 -8.50
C THR A 35 -6.41 15.28 -8.76
N GLN A 36 -5.92 14.61 -7.73
CA GLN A 36 -4.89 13.58 -7.84
C GLN A 36 -5.51 12.19 -7.94
N VAL A 37 -6.18 11.94 -9.06
CA VAL A 37 -6.89 10.68 -9.34
C VAL A 37 -6.59 10.20 -10.76
N ASP A 38 -6.58 8.89 -10.95
CA ASP A 38 -6.60 8.25 -12.26
C ASP A 38 -7.73 7.23 -12.34
N LEU A 39 -7.78 6.46 -13.42
CA LEU A 39 -8.87 5.49 -13.66
C LEU A 39 -8.96 4.42 -12.58
N VAL A 40 -7.82 4.02 -11.99
CA VAL A 40 -7.77 3.03 -10.89
C VAL A 40 -8.39 3.61 -9.61
N ASP A 41 -8.07 4.86 -9.29
CA ASP A 41 -8.64 5.53 -8.12
C ASP A 41 -10.15 5.69 -8.24
N LEU A 42 -10.65 5.93 -9.46
CA LEU A 42 -12.07 6.06 -9.75
C LEU A 42 -12.81 4.73 -9.74
N GLY A 43 -12.09 3.61 -9.73
CA GLY A 43 -12.70 2.29 -9.72
C GLY A 43 -13.48 1.95 -10.99
N LEU A 44 -13.04 2.44 -12.14
CA LEU A 44 -13.72 2.18 -13.41
C LEU A 44 -13.69 0.70 -13.77
N PRO A 45 -14.72 0.19 -14.49
CA PRO A 45 -14.77 -1.21 -14.92
C PRO A 45 -13.55 -1.61 -15.75
N GLY A 46 -12.96 -2.77 -15.45
CA GLY A 46 -11.85 -3.34 -16.20
C GLY A 46 -10.47 -2.80 -15.89
N VAL A 47 -10.34 -1.82 -14.99
CA VAL A 47 -9.03 -1.31 -14.57
C VAL A 47 -8.36 -2.27 -13.59
N LEU A 48 -7.06 -2.49 -13.76
CA LEU A 48 -6.23 -3.28 -12.88
C LEU A 48 -5.09 -2.42 -12.34
N PRO A 49 -4.88 -2.42 -11.01
CA PRO A 49 -3.77 -1.69 -10.42
C PRO A 49 -2.43 -2.36 -10.76
N VAL A 50 -1.42 -1.53 -10.94
CA VAL A 50 -0.03 -1.98 -11.11
C VAL A 50 0.81 -1.32 -10.03
N VAL A 51 1.66 -2.11 -9.36
CA VAL A 51 2.49 -1.60 -8.27
C VAL A 51 3.55 -0.62 -8.80
N ASN A 52 3.74 0.48 -8.08
CA ASN A 52 4.79 1.44 -8.34
C ASN A 52 6.16 0.78 -8.07
N LYS A 53 6.97 0.65 -9.13
CA LYS A 53 8.29 0.01 -9.04
C LYS A 53 9.24 0.70 -8.06
N ASP A 54 9.19 2.02 -7.96
CA ASP A 54 10.04 2.78 -7.03
C ASP A 54 9.65 2.52 -5.58
N ALA A 55 8.35 2.47 -5.29
CA ALA A 55 7.85 2.08 -3.97
C ALA A 55 8.28 0.65 -3.59
N PHE A 56 8.19 -0.29 -4.53
CA PHE A 56 8.63 -1.66 -4.34
C PHE A 56 10.12 -1.73 -4.00
N LYS A 57 10.97 -1.00 -4.73
CA LYS A 57 12.40 -0.91 -4.45
C LYS A 57 12.69 -0.31 -3.06
N LYS A 58 11.94 0.70 -2.66
CA LYS A 58 12.09 1.33 -1.34
C LYS A 58 11.69 0.38 -0.22
N ALA A 59 10.64 -0.41 -0.40
CA ALA A 59 10.25 -1.46 0.55
C ALA A 59 11.37 -2.50 0.73
N ILE A 60 11.97 -2.97 -0.35
CA ILE A 60 13.11 -3.90 -0.28
C ILE A 60 14.31 -3.26 0.43
N ARG A 61 14.65 -2.02 0.12
CA ARG A 61 15.73 -1.28 0.80
C ARG A 61 15.49 -1.18 2.30
N PHE A 62 14.26 -0.89 2.69
CA PHE A 62 13.89 -0.84 4.10
C PHE A 62 14.07 -2.22 4.76
N GLY A 63 13.59 -3.28 4.13
CA GLY A 63 13.77 -4.64 4.63
C GLY A 63 15.24 -5.01 4.84
N LEU A 64 16.10 -4.69 3.88
CA LEU A 64 17.53 -4.90 3.99
C LEU A 64 18.16 -4.08 5.13
N ALA A 65 17.70 -2.86 5.35
CA ALA A 65 18.24 -1.97 6.39
C ALA A 65 17.94 -2.46 7.81
N ILE A 66 16.82 -3.16 8.00
CA ILE A 66 16.43 -3.73 9.31
C ILE A 66 16.77 -5.22 9.44
N ASP A 67 17.55 -5.77 8.51
CA ASP A 67 17.95 -7.17 8.48
C ASP A 67 16.75 -8.15 8.45
N ALA A 68 15.73 -7.79 7.70
CA ALA A 68 14.55 -8.62 7.49
C ALA A 68 14.71 -9.57 6.30
N ASP A 69 13.95 -10.65 6.31
CA ASP A 69 13.89 -11.58 5.18
C ASP A 69 13.13 -10.95 4.02
N ILE A 70 13.72 -10.97 2.83
CA ILE A 70 13.09 -10.49 1.60
C ILE A 70 12.55 -11.68 0.82
N ASN A 71 11.25 -11.70 0.59
CA ASN A 71 10.61 -12.75 -0.18
C ASN A 71 10.88 -12.59 -1.68
N GLN A 72 11.31 -13.67 -2.33
CA GLN A 72 11.56 -13.68 -3.77
C GLN A 72 10.27 -13.65 -4.59
N GLU A 73 9.17 -14.01 -3.99
CA GLU A 73 7.85 -14.02 -4.58
C GLU A 73 6.87 -13.33 -3.62
N SER A 74 6.14 -12.34 -4.12
CA SER A 74 5.11 -11.63 -3.35
C SER A 74 3.85 -11.47 -4.16
N SER A 75 2.73 -11.31 -3.48
CA SER A 75 1.43 -11.09 -4.10
C SER A 75 0.64 -10.01 -3.38
N PHE A 76 -0.29 -9.41 -4.09
CA PHE A 76 -1.22 -8.44 -3.55
C PHE A 76 -2.62 -9.04 -3.50
N ASP A 77 -3.31 -8.75 -2.42
CA ASP A 77 -4.65 -9.23 -2.13
C ASP A 77 -5.62 -8.07 -2.05
N ARG A 78 -6.90 -8.36 -2.15
CA ARG A 78 -7.95 -7.36 -2.01
C ARG A 78 -8.62 -7.52 -0.66
N LYS A 79 -8.56 -6.45 0.16
CA LYS A 79 -9.29 -6.35 1.42
C LYS A 79 -10.57 -5.54 1.18
N ASN A 80 -11.71 -6.18 1.26
CA ASN A 80 -13.00 -5.52 1.05
C ASN A 80 -13.52 -4.95 2.37
N TYR A 81 -13.85 -3.66 2.37
CA TYR A 81 -14.52 -2.98 3.47
C TYR A 81 -15.19 -1.71 2.96
N PHE A 82 -16.20 -1.24 3.68
CA PHE A 82 -17.00 -0.10 3.26
C PHE A 82 -16.80 1.08 4.21
N TYR A 83 -16.36 2.19 3.64
CA TYR A 83 -16.16 3.46 4.33
C TYR A 83 -16.65 4.59 3.44
N PRO A 84 -17.18 5.70 3.99
CA PRO A 84 -17.68 6.81 3.19
C PRO A 84 -16.64 7.45 2.26
N ASP A 85 -15.38 7.44 2.65
CA ASP A 85 -14.25 7.97 1.90
C ASP A 85 -13.55 6.94 1.00
N LEU A 86 -14.12 5.74 0.88
CA LEU A 86 -13.58 4.68 0.04
C LEU A 86 -14.62 4.17 -0.96
N PRO A 87 -14.91 4.94 -2.04
CA PRO A 87 -16.01 4.63 -2.97
C PRO A 87 -15.90 3.25 -3.64
N LYS A 88 -14.70 2.78 -3.91
CA LYS A 88 -14.46 1.46 -4.53
C LYS A 88 -14.70 0.27 -3.60
N GLY A 89 -14.84 0.48 -2.29
CA GLY A 89 -15.16 -0.55 -1.30
C GLY A 89 -14.07 -1.60 -1.06
N TYR A 90 -12.84 -1.36 -1.52
CA TYR A 90 -11.72 -2.26 -1.26
C TYR A 90 -10.38 -1.51 -1.16
N GLN A 91 -9.43 -2.13 -0.51
CA GLN A 91 -8.04 -1.70 -0.45
C GLN A 91 -7.14 -2.85 -0.88
N ILE A 92 -6.11 -2.55 -1.67
CA ILE A 92 -5.09 -3.52 -2.03
C ILE A 92 -4.09 -3.62 -0.87
N THR A 93 -3.78 -4.85 -0.49
CA THR A 93 -2.90 -5.15 0.63
C THR A 93 -2.09 -6.42 0.35
N GLN A 94 -1.33 -6.87 1.32
CA GLN A 94 -0.67 -8.19 1.29
C GLN A 94 -1.09 -8.96 2.55
N MET A 95 -1.70 -10.13 2.40
CA MET A 95 -2.17 -10.95 3.52
C MET A 95 -1.31 -12.17 3.77
N THR A 96 -0.72 -12.76 2.73
CA THR A 96 0.02 -14.02 2.83
C THR A 96 1.44 -13.95 2.30
N LYS A 97 1.66 -13.32 1.14
CA LYS A 97 2.98 -13.23 0.49
C LYS A 97 3.47 -11.79 0.51
N HIS A 98 3.98 -11.37 1.66
CA HIS A 98 4.55 -10.03 1.86
C HIS A 98 5.85 -9.85 1.07
N ILE A 99 6.25 -8.60 0.83
CA ILE A 99 7.56 -8.26 0.24
C ILE A 99 8.66 -8.51 1.28
N VAL A 100 8.38 -8.12 2.51
CA VAL A 100 9.32 -8.17 3.64
C VAL A 100 8.62 -8.73 4.87
#